data_0d777a05a3db14bfc0aea971ee0fb6a2
#
_entry.id   0d777a05a3db14bfc0aea971ee0fb6a2
#
_cell.length_a   1.000
_cell.length_b   1.000
_cell.length_c   1.000
_cell.angle_alpha   90.00
_cell.angle_beta   90.00
_cell.angle_gamma   90.00
#
_symmetry.space_group_name_H-M   'P 1'
#
loop_
_entity.id
_entity.type
_entity.pdbx_description
1 polymer ?
#
loop_
_entity_poly.entity_id
_entity_poly.type
_entity_poly.pdbx_seq_one_letter_code
_entity_poly.pdbx_strand_id
1 'polypeptide(L)'
;MKEVLYVEDSTTSQILMRRFLEGIAELTIASSLDAALQLLREHRFDLMIADYNFPEGNSVQLIQYVRSAPMHHKMPVIVVSSSMGAPMLTRILKIGANDGQAKPLKPADFRALVTRMLSAPYVRRLEHPVIDVSCFQWRSSLGIHQFCPELNLTITGPTIEDVTERMGAALNQPRASGVPMGNIGDELIVRHMVDS
;
A
#
# COMPACT_ATOMS: atom_id res chain seq x y z
N MET A 1 -6.52 17.96 18.18
CA MET A 1 -5.50 16.94 18.49
C MET A 1 -5.17 16.23 17.19
N LYS A 2 -4.02 15.60 17.03
CA LYS A 2 -3.69 14.79 15.83
C LYS A 2 -4.52 13.53 15.82
N GLU A 3 -5.00 13.11 14.63
CA GLU A 3 -5.85 11.94 14.47
C GLU A 3 -5.08 10.79 13.82
N VAL A 4 -5.08 9.64 14.48
CA VAL A 4 -4.37 8.43 14.04
C VAL A 4 -5.38 7.32 13.75
N LEU A 5 -5.32 6.75 12.55
CA LEU A 5 -6.02 5.51 12.22
C LEU A 5 -5.16 4.32 12.62
N TYR A 6 -5.66 3.47 13.48
CA TYR A 6 -5.03 2.18 13.82
C TYR A 6 -5.86 1.03 13.29
N VAL A 7 -5.26 0.21 12.44
CA VAL A 7 -5.92 -0.95 11.83
C VAL A 7 -5.35 -2.21 12.45
N GLU A 8 -6.19 -2.93 13.18
CA GLU A 8 -5.78 -4.10 13.99
C GLU A 8 -7.03 -4.90 14.37
N ASP A 9 -7.06 -6.20 14.15
CA ASP A 9 -8.18 -7.09 14.49
C ASP A 9 -8.12 -7.59 15.94
N SER A 10 -6.92 -7.61 16.57
CA SER A 10 -6.73 -8.05 17.94
C SER A 10 -7.14 -7.00 18.96
N THR A 11 -8.19 -7.26 19.74
CA THR A 11 -8.65 -6.37 20.82
C THR A 11 -7.55 -6.07 21.84
N THR A 12 -6.69 -7.05 22.17
CA THR A 12 -5.56 -6.85 23.08
C THR A 12 -4.57 -5.83 22.53
N SER A 13 -4.22 -5.94 21.26
CA SER A 13 -3.33 -4.98 20.58
C SER A 13 -3.96 -3.59 20.50
N GLN A 14 -5.26 -3.50 20.29
CA GLN A 14 -6.02 -2.24 20.28
C GLN A 14 -5.94 -1.53 21.64
N ILE A 15 -6.15 -2.26 22.74
CA ILE A 15 -6.04 -1.72 24.12
C ILE A 15 -4.63 -1.23 24.39
N LEU A 16 -3.61 -1.98 24.02
CA LEU A 16 -2.22 -1.60 24.20
C LEU A 16 -1.88 -0.33 23.42
N MET A 17 -2.32 -0.25 22.16
CA MET A 17 -2.07 0.92 21.32
C MET A 17 -2.73 2.18 21.88
N ARG A 18 -3.95 2.09 22.41
CA ARG A 18 -4.58 3.23 23.12
C ARG A 18 -3.70 3.77 24.24
N ARG A 19 -3.14 2.88 25.05
CA ARG A 19 -2.22 3.27 26.14
C ARG A 19 -0.92 3.87 25.61
N PHE A 20 -0.39 3.33 24.49
CA PHE A 20 0.83 3.85 23.89
C PHE A 20 0.66 5.27 23.36
N LEU A 21 -0.50 5.59 22.81
CA LEU A 21 -0.75 6.89 22.16
C LEU A 21 -1.50 7.88 23.06
N GLU A 22 -1.80 7.50 24.30
CA GLU A 22 -2.41 8.40 25.27
C GLU A 22 -1.58 9.69 25.47
N GLY A 23 -2.24 10.83 25.30
CA GLY A 23 -1.61 12.16 25.36
C GLY A 23 -0.79 12.55 24.11
N ILE A 24 -0.70 11.70 23.09
CA ILE A 24 -0.02 12.00 21.82
C ILE A 24 -1.03 12.32 20.71
N ALA A 25 -2.07 11.48 20.55
CA ALA A 25 -3.04 11.60 19.47
C ALA A 25 -4.38 10.98 19.85
N GLU A 26 -5.42 11.36 19.14
CA GLU A 26 -6.72 10.65 19.15
C GLU A 26 -6.62 9.42 18.25
N LEU A 27 -7.11 8.29 18.76
CA LEU A 27 -7.00 7.01 18.08
C LEU A 27 -8.37 6.52 17.60
N THR A 28 -8.54 6.48 16.29
CA THR A 28 -9.64 5.78 15.62
C THR A 28 -9.18 4.37 15.28
N ILE A 29 -9.98 3.36 15.62
CA ILE A 29 -9.64 1.95 15.40
C ILE A 29 -10.53 1.36 14.31
N ALA A 30 -9.91 0.67 13.35
CA ALA A 30 -10.56 -0.22 12.41
C ALA A 30 -10.14 -1.67 12.69
N SER A 31 -11.10 -2.57 12.83
CA SER A 31 -10.83 -3.98 13.12
C SER A 31 -10.73 -4.87 11.88
N SER A 32 -10.84 -4.30 10.68
CA SER A 32 -10.72 -5.00 9.40
C SER A 32 -10.20 -4.06 8.32
N LEU A 33 -9.74 -4.65 7.20
CA LEU A 33 -9.28 -3.87 6.04
C LEU A 33 -10.44 -3.06 5.42
N ASP A 34 -11.64 -3.64 5.33
CA ASP A 34 -12.82 -2.95 4.79
C ASP A 34 -13.26 -1.77 5.67
N ALA A 35 -13.26 -1.94 6.98
CA ALA A 35 -13.57 -0.86 7.92
C ALA A 35 -12.55 0.29 7.80
N ALA A 36 -11.26 -0.05 7.64
CA ALA A 36 -10.21 0.94 7.43
C ALA A 36 -10.39 1.71 6.11
N LEU A 37 -10.71 1.01 5.02
CA LEU A 37 -10.99 1.64 3.72
C LEU A 37 -12.20 2.57 3.78
N GLN A 38 -13.25 2.18 4.50
CA GLN A 38 -14.42 3.04 4.70
C GLN A 38 -14.03 4.31 5.46
N LEU A 39 -13.34 4.19 6.59
CA LEU A 39 -12.88 5.35 7.36
C LEU A 39 -11.97 6.27 6.54
N LEU A 40 -11.07 5.73 5.73
CA LEU A 40 -10.19 6.50 4.85
C LEU A 40 -10.96 7.24 3.73
N ARG A 41 -12.15 6.78 3.33
CA ARG A 41 -12.99 7.51 2.36
C ARG A 41 -13.73 8.68 3.00
N GLU A 42 -14.10 8.56 4.26
CA GLU A 42 -14.96 9.49 4.97
C GLU A 42 -14.19 10.53 5.80
N HIS A 43 -12.99 10.17 6.29
CA HIS A 43 -12.23 10.96 7.24
C HIS A 43 -10.79 11.20 6.80
N ARG A 44 -10.19 12.28 7.32
CA ARG A 44 -8.76 12.57 7.19
C ARG A 44 -8.03 12.15 8.46
N PHE A 45 -6.87 11.54 8.29
CA PHE A 45 -5.98 11.19 9.38
C PHE A 45 -4.60 11.80 9.18
N ASP A 46 -3.90 12.04 10.29
CA ASP A 46 -2.52 12.55 10.29
C ASP A 46 -1.49 11.42 10.18
N LEU A 47 -1.87 10.19 10.53
CA LEU A 47 -1.02 8.99 10.49
C LEU A 47 -1.90 7.75 10.39
N MET A 48 -1.46 6.75 9.65
CA MET A 48 -2.00 5.39 9.72
C MET A 48 -0.96 4.44 10.33
N ILE A 49 -1.41 3.64 11.29
CA ILE A 49 -0.68 2.49 11.82
C ILE A 49 -1.49 1.25 11.49
N ALA A 50 -0.90 0.25 10.83
CA ALA A 50 -1.62 -0.94 10.44
C ALA A 50 -0.85 -2.21 10.79
N ASP A 51 -1.52 -3.22 11.35
CA ASP A 51 -0.97 -4.57 11.33
C ASP A 51 -0.78 -5.01 9.87
N TYR A 52 0.22 -5.83 9.65
CA TYR A 52 0.46 -6.37 8.32
C TYR A 52 -0.56 -7.45 7.95
N ASN A 53 -0.90 -8.35 8.89
CA ASN A 53 -1.74 -9.52 8.63
C ASN A 53 -3.16 -9.35 9.17
N PHE A 54 -4.13 -9.74 8.35
CA PHE A 54 -5.55 -9.82 8.68
C PHE A 54 -6.13 -11.14 8.19
N PRO A 55 -7.23 -11.65 8.77
CA PRO A 55 -7.90 -12.86 8.28
C PRO A 55 -8.26 -12.78 6.79
N GLU A 56 -8.64 -11.61 6.31
CA GLU A 56 -9.01 -11.35 4.91
C GLU A 56 -7.82 -11.02 3.98
N GLY A 57 -6.60 -10.91 4.50
CA GLY A 57 -5.42 -10.59 3.68
C GLY A 57 -4.33 -9.80 4.40
N ASN A 58 -3.77 -8.79 3.76
CA ASN A 58 -2.71 -7.97 4.36
C ASN A 58 -2.92 -6.48 4.08
N SER A 59 -2.21 -5.62 4.83
CA SER A 59 -2.35 -4.17 4.76
C SER A 59 -1.76 -3.51 3.50
N VAL A 60 -1.21 -4.27 2.57
CA VAL A 60 -0.64 -3.73 1.32
C VAL A 60 -1.68 -2.89 0.55
N GLN A 61 -2.91 -3.39 0.45
CA GLN A 61 -4.00 -2.66 -0.21
C GLN A 61 -4.32 -1.31 0.46
N LEU A 62 -4.18 -1.20 1.79
CA LEU A 62 -4.37 0.07 2.49
C LEU A 62 -3.25 1.05 2.15
N ILE A 63 -1.99 0.58 2.09
CA ILE A 63 -0.85 1.41 1.72
C ILE A 63 -1.05 1.93 0.29
N GLN A 64 -1.42 1.05 -0.64
CA GLN A 64 -1.69 1.42 -2.03
C GLN A 64 -2.83 2.43 -2.13
N TYR A 65 -3.94 2.21 -1.41
CA TYR A 65 -5.05 3.15 -1.36
C TYR A 65 -4.60 4.53 -0.85
N VAL A 66 -3.90 4.58 0.28
CA VAL A 66 -3.39 5.83 0.86
C VAL A 66 -2.51 6.57 -0.14
N ARG A 67 -1.64 5.87 -0.87
CA ARG A 67 -0.73 6.52 -1.84
C ARG A 67 -1.43 6.97 -3.13
N SER A 68 -2.51 6.30 -3.53
CA SER A 68 -3.29 6.69 -4.71
C SER A 68 -4.34 7.76 -4.41
N ALA A 69 -4.79 7.89 -3.16
CA ALA A 69 -5.85 8.84 -2.79
C ALA A 69 -5.29 10.27 -2.64
N PRO A 70 -5.78 11.27 -3.39
CA PRO A 70 -5.28 12.65 -3.30
C PRO A 70 -5.34 13.24 -1.89
N MET A 71 -6.31 12.78 -1.08
CA MET A 71 -6.52 13.23 0.28
C MET A 71 -5.46 12.71 1.26
N HIS A 72 -4.89 11.52 0.99
CA HIS A 72 -4.05 10.77 1.92
C HIS A 72 -2.63 10.51 1.44
N HIS A 73 -2.29 10.80 0.17
CA HIS A 73 -1.02 10.39 -0.44
C HIS A 73 0.24 10.84 0.34
N LYS A 74 0.11 11.92 1.14
CA LYS A 74 1.17 12.45 2.02
C LYS A 74 1.11 11.93 3.45
N MET A 75 0.04 11.22 3.84
CA MET A 75 -0.12 10.72 5.19
C MET A 75 0.97 9.68 5.49
N PRO A 76 1.72 9.80 6.61
CA PRO A 76 2.65 8.75 7.00
C PRO A 76 1.94 7.45 7.32
N VAL A 77 2.61 6.33 7.02
CA VAL A 77 2.11 4.98 7.26
C VAL A 77 3.19 4.17 7.97
N ILE A 78 2.85 3.62 9.13
CA ILE A 78 3.67 2.67 9.88
C ILE A 78 3.00 1.30 9.81
N VAL A 79 3.75 0.28 9.39
CA VAL A 79 3.28 -1.11 9.41
C VAL A 79 3.87 -1.81 10.61
N VAL A 80 3.05 -2.55 11.34
CA VAL A 80 3.50 -3.37 12.48
C VAL A 80 3.27 -4.84 12.16
N SER A 81 4.19 -5.73 12.56
CA SER A 81 4.03 -7.16 12.31
C SER A 81 4.90 -7.99 13.25
N SER A 82 4.41 -9.17 13.67
CA SER A 82 5.22 -10.15 14.41
C SER A 82 6.31 -10.81 13.56
N SER A 83 6.15 -10.81 12.24
CA SER A 83 7.11 -11.36 11.27
C SER A 83 7.97 -10.29 10.57
N MET A 84 8.03 -9.07 11.11
CA MET A 84 8.81 -7.99 10.52
C MET A 84 10.30 -8.31 10.52
N GLY A 85 10.84 -8.56 9.35
CA GLY A 85 12.27 -8.75 9.09
C GLY A 85 12.73 -7.86 7.94
N ALA A 86 14.03 -7.86 7.65
CA ALA A 86 14.59 -7.00 6.61
C ALA A 86 13.94 -7.14 5.22
N PRO A 87 13.58 -8.35 4.72
CA PRO A 87 12.90 -8.49 3.44
C PRO A 87 11.50 -7.87 3.46
N MET A 88 10.72 -8.09 4.53
CA MET A 88 9.38 -7.51 4.66
C MET A 88 9.46 -5.99 4.77
N LEU A 89 10.37 -5.47 5.60
CA LEU A 89 10.59 -4.04 5.73
C LEU A 89 10.91 -3.40 4.38
N THR A 90 11.84 -3.99 3.61
CA THR A 90 12.18 -3.50 2.27
C THR A 90 10.95 -3.48 1.36
N ARG A 91 10.14 -4.54 1.38
CA ARG A 91 8.92 -4.64 0.57
C ARG A 91 7.91 -3.56 0.91
N ILE A 92 7.55 -3.40 2.20
CA ILE A 92 6.53 -2.41 2.59
C ILE A 92 6.99 -0.97 2.35
N LEU A 93 8.29 -0.71 2.51
CA LEU A 93 8.88 0.59 2.19
C LEU A 93 8.82 0.88 0.68
N LYS A 94 9.04 -0.10 -0.17
CA LYS A 94 8.87 0.03 -1.64
C LYS A 94 7.43 0.34 -2.02
N ILE A 95 6.46 -0.31 -1.37
CA ILE A 95 5.03 -0.10 -1.62
C ILE A 95 4.56 1.29 -1.14
N GLY A 96 5.27 1.90 -0.20
CA GLY A 96 4.95 3.26 0.23
C GLY A 96 4.74 3.47 1.71
N ALA A 97 4.96 2.46 2.56
CA ALA A 97 5.05 2.68 3.99
C ALA A 97 6.24 3.59 4.34
N ASN A 98 6.12 4.32 5.45
CA ASN A 98 7.19 5.20 5.94
C ASN A 98 8.11 4.47 6.91
N ASP A 99 7.58 3.46 7.61
CA ASP A 99 8.34 2.66 8.57
C ASP A 99 7.65 1.30 8.80
N GLY A 100 8.42 0.32 9.31
CA GLY A 100 7.93 -0.98 9.73
C GLY A 100 8.50 -1.36 11.08
N GLN A 101 7.63 -1.84 11.99
CA GLN A 101 8.00 -2.17 13.35
C GLN A 101 7.65 -3.61 13.71
N ALA A 102 8.60 -4.32 14.31
CA ALA A 102 8.39 -5.67 14.80
C ALA A 102 7.58 -5.67 16.11
N LYS A 103 6.59 -6.56 16.23
CA LYS A 103 5.95 -6.86 17.50
C LYS A 103 6.84 -7.83 18.31
N PRO A 104 6.96 -7.69 19.66
CA PRO A 104 6.27 -6.73 20.50
C PRO A 104 6.88 -5.33 20.42
N LEU A 105 6.02 -4.32 20.36
CA LEU A 105 6.44 -2.92 20.33
C LEU A 105 7.03 -2.49 21.68
N LYS A 106 8.14 -1.75 21.64
CA LYS A 106 8.69 -1.09 22.82
C LYS A 106 8.02 0.27 23.02
N PRO A 107 7.29 0.50 24.12
CA PRO A 107 6.45 1.69 24.27
C PRO A 107 7.19 3.01 24.05
N ALA A 108 8.36 3.19 24.67
CA ALA A 108 9.12 4.45 24.57
C ALA A 108 9.58 4.72 23.13
N ASP A 109 10.16 3.72 22.46
CA ASP A 109 10.68 3.85 21.11
C ASP A 109 9.55 4.10 20.12
N PHE A 110 8.41 3.38 20.29
CA PHE A 110 7.27 3.53 19.42
C PHE A 110 6.56 4.88 19.58
N ARG A 111 6.42 5.37 20.83
CA ARG A 111 5.91 6.72 21.11
C ARG A 111 6.79 7.79 20.45
N ALA A 112 8.11 7.68 20.55
CA ALA A 112 9.05 8.59 19.91
C ALA A 112 8.92 8.57 18.38
N LEU A 113 8.76 7.39 17.76
CA LEU A 113 8.53 7.23 16.34
C LEU A 113 7.24 7.93 15.90
N VAL A 114 6.11 7.65 16.59
CA VAL A 114 4.81 8.26 16.26
C VAL A 114 4.87 9.77 16.41
N THR A 115 5.43 10.29 17.51
CA THR A 115 5.59 11.74 17.72
C THR A 115 6.39 12.38 16.58
N ARG A 116 7.48 11.76 16.16
CA ARG A 116 8.29 12.23 15.02
C ARG A 116 7.48 12.24 13.73
N MET A 117 6.70 11.20 13.45
CA MET A 117 5.88 11.10 12.24
C MET A 117 4.76 12.16 12.20
N LEU A 118 4.21 12.50 13.37
CA LEU A 118 3.14 13.51 13.48
C LEU A 118 3.66 14.95 13.48
N SER A 119 4.89 15.19 13.95
CA SER A 119 5.46 16.55 14.07
C SER A 119 6.15 17.04 12.80
N ALA A 120 6.77 16.14 12.06
CA ALA A 120 7.31 16.44 10.74
C ALA A 120 6.42 15.75 9.70
N PRO A 121 5.81 16.44 8.75
CA PRO A 121 5.18 15.79 7.62
C PRO A 121 6.30 15.07 6.83
N TYR A 122 6.64 13.89 7.29
CA TYR A 122 7.63 13.03 6.66
C TYR A 122 7.00 12.46 5.38
N VAL A 123 6.98 13.32 4.37
CA VAL A 123 6.70 12.87 3.02
C VAL A 123 7.95 12.14 2.55
N ARG A 124 7.97 10.82 2.70
CA ARG A 124 8.83 10.04 1.83
C ARG A 124 8.36 10.36 0.41
N ARG A 125 9.15 11.11 -0.33
CA ARG A 125 9.00 11.17 -1.78
C ARG A 125 9.29 9.76 -2.28
N LEU A 126 8.24 8.97 -2.42
CA LEU A 126 8.27 7.92 -3.42
C LEU A 126 8.29 8.71 -4.71
N GLU A 127 9.43 8.70 -5.39
CA GLU A 127 9.51 9.27 -6.72
C GLU A 127 8.44 8.66 -7.60
N HIS A 128 8.03 7.42 -7.25
CA HIS A 128 6.90 6.72 -7.89
C HIS A 128 6.30 5.69 -6.91
N PRO A 129 5.00 5.69 -6.63
CA PRO A 129 4.36 4.61 -5.90
C PRO A 129 4.51 3.32 -6.71
N VAL A 130 5.02 2.26 -6.10
CA VAL A 130 5.02 0.93 -6.71
C VAL A 130 3.60 0.39 -6.61
N ILE A 131 2.96 0.21 -7.72
CA ILE A 131 1.63 -0.39 -7.81
C ILE A 131 1.81 -1.80 -8.38
N ASP A 132 1.41 -2.81 -7.61
CA ASP A 132 1.29 -4.15 -8.14
C ASP A 132 0.02 -4.21 -9.02
N VAL A 133 0.19 -4.44 -10.30
CA VAL A 133 -0.92 -4.65 -11.23
C VAL A 133 -0.90 -6.09 -11.71
N SER A 134 -2.09 -6.67 -11.90
CA SER A 134 -2.23 -7.99 -12.48
C SER A 134 -2.40 -7.85 -13.99
N CYS A 135 -1.60 -8.59 -14.75
CA CYS A 135 -1.78 -8.67 -16.20
C CYS A 135 -2.13 -10.09 -16.60
N PHE A 136 -3.18 -10.24 -17.41
CA PHE A 136 -3.58 -11.50 -18.04
C PHE A 136 -2.97 -11.57 -19.41
N GLN A 137 -2.37 -12.71 -19.74
CA GLN A 137 -1.73 -12.92 -21.03
C GLN A 137 -2.30 -14.16 -21.72
N TRP A 138 -2.61 -14.03 -23.02
CA TRP A 138 -3.06 -15.15 -23.86
C TRP A 138 -2.53 -15.02 -25.28
N ARG A 139 -2.62 -16.10 -26.06
CA ARG A 139 -2.27 -16.13 -27.47
C ARG A 139 -3.52 -16.30 -28.33
N SER A 140 -3.56 -15.64 -29.47
CA SER A 140 -4.56 -15.84 -30.52
C SER A 140 -3.90 -15.88 -31.90
N SER A 141 -4.69 -16.02 -32.96
CA SER A 141 -4.22 -15.89 -34.33
C SER A 141 -3.68 -14.48 -34.67
N LEU A 142 -3.99 -13.48 -33.88
CA LEU A 142 -3.52 -12.09 -34.02
C LEU A 142 -2.20 -11.81 -33.24
N GLY A 143 -1.71 -12.75 -32.47
CA GLY A 143 -0.48 -12.61 -31.72
C GLY A 143 -0.66 -12.85 -30.20
N ILE A 144 0.25 -12.27 -29.43
CA ILE A 144 0.21 -12.27 -27.96
C ILE A 144 -0.58 -11.06 -27.51
N HIS A 145 -1.47 -11.28 -26.54
CA HIS A 145 -2.27 -10.23 -25.90
C HIS A 145 -1.91 -10.14 -24.42
N GLN A 146 -1.87 -8.93 -23.90
CA GLN A 146 -1.73 -8.68 -22.47
C GLN A 146 -2.77 -7.65 -22.03
N PHE A 147 -3.57 -7.98 -21.02
CA PHE A 147 -4.65 -7.14 -20.49
C PHE A 147 -4.41 -6.83 -19.01
N CYS A 148 -4.43 -5.57 -18.66
CA CYS A 148 -4.41 -5.07 -17.31
C CYS A 148 -5.81 -4.57 -16.93
N PRO A 149 -6.58 -5.31 -16.10
CA PRO A 149 -7.94 -4.93 -15.70
C PRO A 149 -8.01 -3.60 -14.97
N GLU A 150 -7.05 -3.34 -14.09
CA GLU A 150 -6.98 -2.13 -13.27
C GLU A 150 -6.91 -0.85 -14.14
N LEU A 151 -6.41 -0.99 -15.34
CA LEU A 151 -6.28 0.11 -16.29
C LEU A 151 -7.24 0.02 -17.47
N ASN A 152 -7.99 -1.08 -17.59
CA ASN A 152 -8.76 -1.42 -18.77
C ASN A 152 -7.92 -1.28 -20.06
N LEU A 153 -6.68 -1.75 -20.02
CA LEU A 153 -5.70 -1.61 -21.09
C LEU A 153 -5.35 -2.97 -21.68
N THR A 154 -5.50 -3.11 -22.99
CA THR A 154 -5.04 -4.29 -23.75
C THR A 154 -3.94 -3.89 -24.71
N ILE A 155 -2.84 -4.66 -24.71
CA ILE A 155 -1.76 -4.53 -25.68
C ILE A 155 -1.64 -5.84 -26.44
N THR A 156 -1.49 -5.74 -27.77
CA THR A 156 -1.30 -6.88 -28.66
C THR A 156 -0.01 -6.71 -29.42
N GLY A 157 0.76 -7.78 -29.55
CA GLY A 157 2.04 -7.76 -30.25
C GLY A 157 2.50 -9.15 -30.71
N PRO A 158 3.61 -9.22 -31.45
CA PRO A 158 4.09 -10.48 -32.02
C PRO A 158 4.77 -11.40 -30.99
N THR A 159 5.37 -10.84 -29.93
CA THR A 159 6.11 -11.59 -28.91
C THR A 159 5.71 -11.19 -27.51
N ILE A 160 6.01 -12.04 -26.53
CA ILE A 160 5.79 -11.76 -25.11
C ILE A 160 6.62 -10.54 -24.67
N GLU A 161 7.86 -10.46 -25.12
CA GLU A 161 8.77 -9.35 -24.80
C GLU A 161 8.21 -8.00 -25.26
N ASP A 162 7.73 -7.93 -26.54
CA ASP A 162 7.14 -6.72 -27.09
C ASP A 162 5.91 -6.26 -26.28
N VAL A 163 4.96 -7.17 -25.97
CA VAL A 163 3.76 -6.77 -25.23
C VAL A 163 4.06 -6.41 -23.78
N THR A 164 5.05 -7.07 -23.15
CA THR A 164 5.45 -6.77 -21.76
C THR A 164 6.15 -5.41 -21.66
N GLU A 165 7.07 -5.12 -22.58
CA GLU A 165 7.75 -3.82 -22.63
C GLU A 165 6.76 -2.67 -22.86
N ARG A 166 5.86 -2.83 -23.85
CA ARG A 166 4.84 -1.81 -24.16
C ARG A 166 3.81 -1.65 -23.05
N MET A 167 3.42 -2.74 -22.36
CA MET A 167 2.57 -2.66 -21.18
C MET A 167 3.28 -1.90 -20.06
N GLY A 168 4.53 -2.21 -19.76
CA GLY A 168 5.35 -1.49 -18.81
C GLY A 168 5.47 0.00 -19.13
N ALA A 169 5.74 0.33 -20.39
CA ALA A 169 5.79 1.72 -20.85
C ALA A 169 4.44 2.45 -20.69
N ALA A 170 3.33 1.80 -21.02
CA ALA A 170 1.99 2.37 -20.87
C ALA A 170 1.58 2.57 -19.41
N LEU A 171 1.99 1.65 -18.52
CA LEU A 171 1.74 1.72 -17.10
C LEU A 171 2.54 2.86 -16.43
N ASN A 172 3.69 3.22 -16.98
CA ASN A 172 4.56 4.29 -16.48
C ASN A 172 4.21 5.69 -17.02
N GLN A 173 3.23 5.83 -17.90
CA GLN A 173 2.82 7.14 -18.43
C GLN A 173 1.95 7.91 -17.44
N PRO A 174 2.20 9.23 -17.23
CA PRO A 174 1.32 10.06 -16.43
C PRO A 174 -0.06 10.16 -17.10
N ARG A 175 -1.11 9.83 -16.38
CA ARG A 175 -2.48 9.95 -16.88
C ARG A 175 -3.04 11.35 -16.64
N ALA A 176 -3.95 11.78 -17.51
CA ALA A 176 -4.63 13.08 -17.48
C ALA A 176 -5.43 13.36 -16.18
N SER A 177 -5.62 12.36 -15.32
CA SER A 177 -6.26 12.48 -14.00
C SER A 177 -5.34 12.99 -12.88
N GLY A 178 -4.08 13.30 -13.18
CA GLY A 178 -3.14 13.87 -12.21
C GLY A 178 -2.67 12.91 -11.10
N VAL A 179 -3.02 11.64 -11.18
CA VAL A 179 -2.47 10.59 -10.30
C VAL A 179 -1.28 9.98 -11.04
N PRO A 180 -0.03 10.23 -10.61
CA PRO A 180 1.11 9.52 -11.15
C PRO A 180 0.94 8.04 -10.77
N MET A 181 0.74 7.20 -11.75
CA MET A 181 0.96 5.77 -11.56
C MET A 181 2.46 5.61 -11.34
N GLY A 182 2.83 5.09 -10.18
CA GLY A 182 4.24 4.90 -9.86
C GLY A 182 4.93 3.89 -10.74
N ASN A 183 6.24 3.89 -10.69
CA ASN A 183 7.04 2.84 -11.30
C ASN A 183 6.50 1.48 -10.86
N ILE A 184 6.03 0.71 -11.84
CA ILE A 184 5.79 -0.70 -11.63
C ILE A 184 7.15 -1.26 -11.29
N GLY A 185 7.29 -1.88 -10.10
CA GLY A 185 8.53 -2.53 -9.71
C GLY A 185 8.93 -3.53 -10.81
N ASP A 186 10.21 -3.88 -10.87
CA ASP A 186 10.82 -4.70 -11.92
C ASP A 186 10.16 -6.08 -12.15
N GLU A 187 9.10 -6.42 -11.42
CA GLU A 187 8.31 -7.64 -11.57
C GLU A 187 6.86 -7.31 -11.93
N LEU A 188 6.56 -7.34 -13.22
CA LEU A 188 5.21 -7.44 -13.73
C LEU A 188 4.68 -8.85 -13.39
N ILE A 189 3.71 -8.99 -12.50
CA ILE A 189 3.08 -10.28 -12.23
C ILE A 189 2.17 -10.62 -13.40
N VAL A 190 2.67 -11.42 -14.33
CA VAL A 190 1.92 -11.93 -15.47
C VAL A 190 1.23 -13.24 -15.05
N ARG A 191 -0.09 -13.24 -14.99
CA ARG A 191 -0.88 -14.46 -14.82
C ARG A 191 -1.25 -15.01 -16.19
N HIS A 192 -0.77 -16.20 -16.52
CA HIS A 192 -1.15 -16.89 -17.74
C HIS A 192 -2.58 -17.42 -17.62
N MET A 193 -3.45 -17.06 -18.55
CA MET A 193 -4.69 -17.80 -18.77
C MET A 193 -4.31 -19.06 -19.56
N VAL A 194 -4.62 -20.22 -19.01
CA VAL A 194 -4.47 -21.50 -19.70
C VAL A 194 -5.60 -21.57 -20.73
N ASP A 195 -5.25 -21.72 -22.00
CA ASP A 195 -6.22 -22.01 -23.05
C ASP A 195 -6.99 -23.27 -22.71
N SER A 196 -8.31 -23.18 -22.69
CA SER A 196 -9.25 -24.31 -22.56
C SER A 196 -9.56 -24.91 -23.92
#